data_f28a78da1f6671e7455e9cad8de1cbc6
#
_entry.id   f28a78da1f6671e7455e9cad8de1cbc6
#
_cell.length_a   1.000
_cell.length_b   1.000
_cell.length_c   1.000
_cell.angle_alpha   90.00
_cell.angle_beta   90.00
_cell.angle_gamma   90.00
#
_symmetry.space_group_name_H-M   'P 1'
#
loop_
_entity.id
_entity.type
_entity.pdbx_description
1 polymer ?
#
loop_
_entity_poly.entity_id
_entity_poly.type
_entity_poly.pdbx_seq_one_letter_code
_entity_poly.pdbx_strand_id
1 'polypeptide(L)'
;MTMIAEAQDTVSTAPGFTPEQIEAEIASRLPEEARASGQPVVVIIMGPICAGKTTLRRQKYASGHVLVDAAQIFIDLGGIDLAFPSTLLEPMQAVGAEVARRAIAGRMHIVTEVVGSEFGPVATLIDALKGAGYKVEVVGLTADLEACMERNANRAQDNISAYYAEPFQTRWLVEAARMRPQ
;
A
#
# COMPACT_ATOMS: atom_id res chain seq x y z
N MET A 1 38.56 -13.59 -15.72
CA MET A 1 38.51 -12.13 -15.47
C MET A 1 37.08 -11.72 -15.82
N THR A 2 36.22 -11.84 -14.81
CA THR A 2 34.76 -11.70 -14.97
C THR A 2 34.36 -10.32 -14.50
N MET A 3 33.94 -9.47 -15.45
CA MET A 3 33.41 -8.13 -15.14
C MET A 3 32.03 -8.28 -14.49
N ILE A 4 31.95 -7.97 -13.22
CA ILE A 4 30.71 -7.75 -12.52
C ILE A 4 30.24 -6.37 -12.94
N ALA A 5 29.18 -6.32 -13.75
CA ALA A 5 28.51 -5.07 -14.09
C ALA A 5 27.85 -4.53 -12.81
N GLU A 6 28.35 -3.41 -12.32
CA GLU A 6 27.67 -2.59 -11.30
C GLU A 6 26.34 -2.14 -11.90
N ALA A 7 25.26 -2.65 -11.35
CA ALA A 7 23.93 -2.11 -11.59
C ALA A 7 23.91 -0.70 -10.98
N GLN A 8 24.07 0.31 -11.81
CA GLN A 8 23.81 1.69 -11.42
C GLN A 8 22.33 1.81 -11.08
N ASP A 9 22.04 2.03 -9.79
CA ASP A 9 20.72 2.42 -9.27
C ASP A 9 20.37 3.81 -9.86
N THR A 10 19.85 3.82 -11.08
CA THR A 10 19.23 5.03 -11.63
C THR A 10 17.81 5.11 -11.06
N VAL A 11 17.66 5.86 -9.97
CA VAL A 11 16.33 6.34 -9.55
C VAL A 11 15.74 7.11 -10.72
N SER A 12 14.76 6.54 -11.39
CA SER A 12 14.06 7.18 -12.51
C SER A 12 13.45 8.50 -12.00
N THR A 13 13.85 9.60 -12.65
CA THR A 13 13.30 10.93 -12.32
C THR A 13 11.86 11.00 -12.81
N ALA A 14 10.93 10.80 -11.90
CA ALA A 14 9.52 10.97 -12.20
C ALA A 14 9.21 12.44 -12.56
N PRO A 15 8.35 12.70 -13.54
CA PRO A 15 8.04 14.06 -13.97
C PRO A 15 7.55 14.94 -12.81
N GLY A 16 8.24 16.04 -12.57
CA GLY A 16 7.85 17.03 -11.55
C GLY A 16 8.50 16.86 -10.16
N PHE A 17 9.31 15.80 -9.94
CA PHE A 17 10.06 15.59 -8.70
C PHE A 17 11.55 15.46 -8.97
N THR A 18 12.38 16.02 -8.09
CA THR A 18 13.81 15.80 -8.13
C THR A 18 14.18 14.44 -7.51
N PRO A 19 15.33 13.85 -7.88
CA PRO A 19 15.80 12.62 -7.23
C PRO A 19 15.88 12.74 -5.70
N GLU A 20 16.30 13.92 -5.21
CA GLU A 20 16.43 14.20 -3.78
C GLU A 20 15.06 14.23 -3.07
N GLN A 21 14.03 14.75 -3.74
CA GLN A 21 12.66 14.74 -3.21
C GLN A 21 12.11 13.32 -3.12
N ILE A 22 12.30 12.51 -4.15
CA ILE A 22 11.90 11.10 -4.15
C ILE A 22 12.65 10.32 -3.07
N GLU A 23 13.96 10.52 -2.94
CA GLU A 23 14.77 9.86 -1.90
C GLU A 23 14.34 10.27 -0.49
N ALA A 24 14.07 11.55 -0.25
CA ALA A 24 13.57 12.03 1.03
C ALA A 24 12.22 11.41 1.38
N GLU A 25 11.33 11.28 0.41
CA GLU A 25 10.02 10.63 0.59
C GLU A 25 10.17 9.15 0.93
N ILE A 26 11.05 8.42 0.23
CA ILE A 26 11.34 7.02 0.52
C ILE A 26 11.93 6.89 1.94
N ALA A 27 12.93 7.71 2.27
CA ALA A 27 13.61 7.64 3.57
C ALA A 27 12.66 7.90 4.75
N SER A 28 11.72 8.83 4.59
CA SER A 28 10.72 9.16 5.62
C SER A 28 9.79 8.00 5.98
N ARG A 29 9.66 7.01 5.09
CA ARG A 29 8.79 5.84 5.23
C ARG A 29 9.46 4.60 5.82
N LEU A 30 10.74 4.68 6.13
CA LEU A 30 11.55 3.55 6.61
C LEU A 30 12.03 3.79 8.07
N PRO A 31 11.11 3.77 9.06
CA PRO A 31 11.46 4.05 10.44
C PRO A 31 12.33 2.92 11.02
N GLU A 32 13.39 3.28 11.77
CA GLU A 32 14.30 2.31 12.36
C GLU A 32 13.61 1.31 13.30
N GLU A 33 12.58 1.74 14.02
CA GLU A 33 11.81 0.88 14.92
C GLU A 33 11.03 -0.24 14.18
N ALA A 34 10.91 -0.17 12.86
CA ALA A 34 10.31 -1.25 12.08
C ALA A 34 11.28 -2.39 11.78
N ARG A 35 12.58 -2.26 12.10
CA ARG A 35 13.55 -3.35 11.90
C ARG A 35 13.25 -4.54 12.82
N ALA A 36 13.10 -5.71 12.22
CA ALA A 36 12.86 -6.93 12.97
C ALA A 36 14.14 -7.43 13.67
N SER A 37 14.05 -7.71 14.95
CA SER A 37 15.11 -8.38 15.69
C SER A 37 15.17 -9.90 15.45
N GLY A 38 14.12 -10.44 14.82
CA GLY A 38 13.97 -11.86 14.49
C GLY A 38 13.36 -12.04 13.10
N GLN A 39 12.35 -12.91 12.99
CA GLN A 39 11.62 -13.08 11.73
C GLN A 39 10.75 -11.86 11.46
N PRO A 40 10.92 -11.18 10.31
CA PRO A 40 10.06 -10.05 9.96
C PRO A 40 8.64 -10.52 9.66
N VAL A 41 7.68 -9.63 9.91
CA VAL A 41 6.25 -9.87 9.70
C VAL A 41 5.72 -8.90 8.68
N VAL A 42 4.92 -9.41 7.73
CA VAL A 42 4.06 -8.57 6.89
C VAL A 42 2.61 -8.77 7.34
N VAL A 43 1.95 -7.68 7.66
CA VAL A 43 0.51 -7.64 7.94
C VAL A 43 -0.23 -7.13 6.73
N ILE A 44 -1.10 -7.95 6.15
CA ILE A 44 -1.99 -7.60 5.04
C ILE A 44 -3.39 -7.39 5.60
N ILE A 45 -3.82 -6.14 5.70
CA ILE A 45 -5.19 -5.82 6.11
C ILE A 45 -6.06 -5.81 4.86
N MET A 46 -6.96 -6.79 4.77
CA MET A 46 -7.77 -7.03 3.58
C MET A 46 -9.26 -6.83 3.88
N GLY A 47 -9.97 -6.22 2.97
CA GLY A 47 -11.41 -6.06 3.08
C GLY A 47 -12.00 -5.04 2.13
N PRO A 48 -13.33 -4.92 2.10
CA PRO A 48 -14.05 -3.99 1.24
C PRO A 48 -13.61 -2.53 1.41
N ILE A 49 -13.93 -1.72 0.44
CA ILE A 49 -13.84 -0.26 0.57
C ILE A 49 -14.71 0.16 1.76
N CYS A 50 -14.23 1.12 2.55
CA CYS A 50 -14.93 1.61 3.75
C CYS A 50 -15.16 0.60 4.88
N ALA A 51 -14.53 -0.58 4.82
CA ALA A 51 -14.62 -1.57 5.90
C ALA A 51 -13.86 -1.19 7.18
N GLY A 52 -13.10 -0.10 7.18
CA GLY A 52 -12.34 0.36 8.34
C GLY A 52 -10.88 -0.11 8.40
N LYS A 53 -10.30 -0.55 7.27
CA LYS A 53 -8.89 -0.98 7.20
C LYS A 53 -7.92 0.05 7.78
N THR A 54 -8.01 1.29 7.31
CA THR A 54 -7.14 2.39 7.76
C THR A 54 -7.33 2.70 9.25
N THR A 55 -8.56 2.59 9.77
CA THR A 55 -8.83 2.76 11.20
C THR A 55 -8.12 1.67 12.01
N LEU A 56 -8.27 0.41 11.61
CA LEU A 56 -7.60 -0.72 12.26
C LEU A 56 -6.06 -0.56 12.19
N ARG A 57 -5.52 -0.21 11.03
CA ARG A 57 -4.09 0.02 10.86
C ARG A 57 -3.56 1.09 11.81
N ARG A 58 -4.22 2.24 11.86
CA ARG A 58 -3.83 3.35 12.76
C ARG A 58 -3.90 2.98 14.23
N GLN A 59 -4.82 2.11 14.62
CA GLN A 59 -4.96 1.67 16.01
C GLN A 59 -3.91 0.63 16.42
N LYS A 60 -3.55 -0.30 15.53
CA LYS A 60 -2.72 -1.46 15.87
C LYS A 60 -1.31 -1.45 15.28
N TYR A 61 -1.10 -0.73 14.19
CA TYR A 61 0.13 -0.79 13.39
C TYR A 61 0.65 0.62 13.04
N ALA A 62 0.37 1.60 13.89
CA ALA A 62 0.78 2.99 13.67
C ALA A 62 2.31 3.19 13.80
N SER A 63 2.98 2.29 14.52
CA SER A 63 4.44 2.32 14.72
C SER A 63 5.01 0.91 14.57
N GLY A 64 6.34 0.80 14.45
CA GLY A 64 7.02 -0.47 14.33
C GLY A 64 6.79 -1.22 13.01
N HIS A 65 6.18 -0.59 12.02
CA HIS A 65 5.93 -1.14 10.70
C HIS A 65 6.17 -0.10 9.61
N VAL A 66 6.73 -0.55 8.50
CA VAL A 66 6.76 0.23 7.25
C VAL A 66 5.37 0.16 6.62
N LEU A 67 4.76 1.32 6.36
CA LEU A 67 3.51 1.38 5.62
C LEU A 67 3.80 1.39 4.11
N VAL A 68 3.31 0.36 3.41
CA VAL A 68 3.30 0.32 1.96
C VAL A 68 1.87 0.53 1.50
N ASP A 69 1.52 1.77 1.18
CA ASP A 69 0.16 2.20 0.80
C ASP A 69 0.24 3.27 -0.29
N ALA A 70 -0.16 2.90 -1.50
CA ALA A 70 -0.15 3.78 -2.66
C ALA A 70 -0.99 5.05 -2.44
N ALA A 71 -2.12 4.93 -1.72
CA ALA A 71 -2.99 6.05 -1.42
C ALA A 71 -2.29 7.10 -0.55
N GLN A 72 -1.57 6.65 0.49
CA GLN A 72 -0.83 7.56 1.35
C GLN A 72 0.35 8.20 0.62
N ILE A 73 1.06 7.44 -0.23
CA ILE A 73 2.15 7.98 -1.05
C ILE A 73 1.63 9.07 -1.99
N PHE A 74 0.48 8.85 -2.63
CA PHE A 74 -0.15 9.83 -3.50
C PHE A 74 -0.46 11.16 -2.78
N ILE A 75 -1.04 11.08 -1.57
CA ILE A 75 -1.33 12.27 -0.76
C ILE A 75 -0.05 13.03 -0.41
N ASP A 76 0.97 12.31 0.03
CA ASP A 76 2.24 12.90 0.49
C ASP A 76 3.03 13.53 -0.67
N LEU A 77 2.83 13.04 -1.89
CA LEU A 77 3.34 13.67 -3.11
C LEU A 77 2.51 14.89 -3.58
N GLY A 78 1.54 15.34 -2.80
CA GLY A 78 0.71 16.50 -3.08
C GLY A 78 -0.55 16.20 -3.90
N GLY A 79 -0.95 14.94 -4.00
CA GLY A 79 -2.19 14.52 -4.66
C GLY A 79 -3.40 14.90 -3.82
N ILE A 80 -4.09 15.96 -4.20
CA ILE A 80 -5.32 16.44 -3.56
C ILE A 80 -6.54 16.29 -4.47
N ASP A 81 -6.34 15.96 -5.72
CA ASP A 81 -7.42 15.82 -6.69
C ASP A 81 -7.99 14.39 -6.71
N LEU A 82 -9.31 14.31 -6.78
CA LEU A 82 -10.05 13.05 -6.95
C LEU A 82 -9.72 12.34 -8.27
N ALA A 83 -9.22 13.06 -9.25
CA ALA A 83 -8.66 12.50 -10.45
C ALA A 83 -7.21 12.13 -10.15
N PHE A 84 -6.86 10.85 -10.19
CA PHE A 84 -5.47 10.42 -10.19
C PHE A 84 -4.74 11.11 -11.36
N PRO A 85 -4.06 12.23 -11.16
CA PRO A 85 -3.36 12.85 -12.28
C PRO A 85 -2.29 11.86 -12.71
N SER A 86 -2.28 11.56 -14.01
CA SER A 86 -1.30 10.64 -14.60
C SER A 86 0.14 11.02 -14.26
N THR A 87 0.39 12.30 -13.98
CA THR A 87 1.68 12.84 -13.54
C THR A 87 2.17 12.34 -12.18
N LEU A 88 1.26 11.90 -11.29
CA LEU A 88 1.62 11.35 -9.98
C LEU A 88 1.67 9.82 -9.96
N LEU A 89 1.15 9.16 -10.98
CA LEU A 89 1.09 7.69 -11.02
C LEU A 89 2.48 7.06 -11.01
N GLU A 90 3.36 7.54 -11.87
CA GLU A 90 4.74 7.04 -11.97
C GLU A 90 5.55 7.34 -10.70
N PRO A 91 5.59 8.58 -10.15
CA PRO A 91 6.24 8.85 -8.86
C PRO A 91 5.71 7.98 -7.73
N MET A 92 4.39 7.84 -7.61
CA MET A 92 3.76 7.03 -6.59
C MET A 92 4.19 5.56 -6.68
N GLN A 93 4.21 4.99 -7.88
CA GLN A 93 4.63 3.62 -8.11
C GLN A 93 6.13 3.43 -7.80
N ALA A 94 6.97 4.36 -8.24
CA ALA A 94 8.41 4.31 -7.99
C ALA A 94 8.73 4.38 -6.50
N VAL A 95 8.13 5.31 -5.76
CA VAL A 95 8.28 5.41 -4.30
C VAL A 95 7.78 4.14 -3.62
N GLY A 96 6.59 3.65 -3.99
CA GLY A 96 6.01 2.46 -3.37
C GLY A 96 6.85 1.20 -3.57
N ALA A 97 7.35 0.99 -4.79
CA ALA A 97 8.22 -0.14 -5.12
C ALA A 97 9.55 -0.08 -4.36
N GLU A 98 10.17 1.11 -4.30
CA GLU A 98 11.46 1.29 -3.63
C GLU A 98 11.34 1.19 -2.11
N VAL A 99 10.28 1.73 -1.49
CA VAL A 99 9.97 1.54 -0.07
C VAL A 99 9.82 0.06 0.25
N ALA A 100 9.04 -0.69 -0.55
CA ALA A 100 8.87 -2.13 -0.36
C ALA A 100 10.20 -2.88 -0.51
N ARG A 101 10.98 -2.57 -1.54
CA ARG A 101 12.30 -3.19 -1.79
C ARG A 101 13.27 -2.96 -0.60
N ARG A 102 13.38 -1.72 -0.12
CA ARG A 102 14.26 -1.38 1.02
C ARG A 102 13.76 -1.99 2.32
N ALA A 103 12.47 -1.98 2.57
CA ALA A 103 11.88 -2.63 3.75
C ALA A 103 12.19 -4.13 3.76
N ILE A 104 12.08 -4.81 2.62
CA ILE A 104 12.41 -6.24 2.49
C ILE A 104 13.92 -6.45 2.70
N ALA A 105 14.78 -5.69 2.02
CA ALA A 105 16.24 -5.78 2.18
C ALA A 105 16.69 -5.50 3.62
N GLY A 106 16.05 -4.55 4.28
CA GLY A 106 16.29 -4.20 5.70
C GLY A 106 15.63 -5.13 6.71
N ARG A 107 14.90 -6.16 6.27
CA ARG A 107 14.14 -7.09 7.12
C ARG A 107 13.21 -6.37 8.10
N MET A 108 12.48 -5.37 7.60
CA MET A 108 11.59 -4.55 8.41
C MET A 108 10.19 -5.17 8.48
N HIS A 109 9.47 -4.96 9.58
CA HIS A 109 8.04 -5.28 9.63
C HIS A 109 7.28 -4.36 8.66
N ILE A 110 6.31 -4.91 7.95
CA ILE A 110 5.54 -4.19 6.91
C ILE A 110 4.05 -4.31 7.23
N VAL A 111 3.31 -3.24 6.97
CA VAL A 111 1.84 -3.26 6.93
C VAL A 111 1.36 -2.69 5.61
N THR A 112 0.36 -3.34 5.01
CA THR A 112 -0.30 -2.88 3.78
C THR A 112 -1.80 -3.09 3.84
N GLU A 113 -2.53 -2.25 3.11
CA GLU A 113 -3.98 -2.34 2.97
C GLU A 113 -4.34 -2.75 1.55
N VAL A 114 -5.19 -3.77 1.40
CA VAL A 114 -5.67 -4.23 0.10
C VAL A 114 -7.18 -4.42 0.11
N VAL A 115 -7.84 -4.12 -0.99
CA VAL A 115 -9.25 -4.50 -1.16
C VAL A 115 -9.35 -6.00 -1.28
N GLY A 116 -8.41 -6.56 -1.96
CA GLY A 116 -8.35 -7.98 -2.19
C GLY A 116 -9.47 -8.45 -3.15
N SER A 117 -9.85 -7.72 -4.22
CA SER A 117 -10.87 -8.07 -5.20
C SER A 117 -10.51 -9.26 -6.09
N GLU A 118 -9.24 -9.63 -6.18
CA GLU A 118 -8.76 -10.76 -6.97
C GLU A 118 -7.87 -11.67 -6.12
N PHE A 119 -8.12 -12.96 -6.16
CA PHE A 119 -7.35 -13.93 -5.37
C PHE A 119 -5.92 -14.11 -5.89
N GLY A 120 -5.73 -14.22 -7.20
CA GLY A 120 -4.43 -14.51 -7.81
C GLY A 120 -3.32 -13.53 -7.39
N PRO A 121 -3.48 -12.22 -7.57
CA PRO A 121 -2.48 -11.24 -7.17
C PRO A 121 -2.15 -11.28 -5.67
N VAL A 122 -3.15 -11.48 -4.81
CA VAL A 122 -2.92 -11.58 -3.35
C VAL A 122 -2.15 -12.85 -3.00
N ALA A 123 -2.49 -13.99 -3.61
CA ALA A 123 -1.77 -15.25 -3.40
C ALA A 123 -0.31 -15.12 -3.85
N THR A 124 -0.07 -14.56 -5.04
CA THR A 124 1.28 -14.31 -5.55
C THR A 124 2.10 -13.43 -4.61
N LEU A 125 1.50 -12.35 -4.08
CA LEU A 125 2.15 -11.48 -3.11
C LEU A 125 2.53 -12.24 -1.84
N ILE A 126 1.62 -13.04 -1.30
CA ILE A 126 1.86 -13.86 -0.09
C ILE A 126 3.01 -14.83 -0.32
N ASP A 127 3.02 -15.53 -1.44
CA ASP A 127 4.08 -16.52 -1.76
C ASP A 127 5.44 -15.82 -1.94
N ALA A 128 5.49 -14.67 -2.60
CA ALA A 128 6.72 -13.89 -2.74
C ALA A 128 7.27 -13.43 -1.38
N LEU A 129 6.41 -12.94 -0.49
CA LEU A 129 6.80 -12.50 0.85
C LEU A 129 7.29 -13.66 1.72
N LYS A 130 6.62 -14.82 1.67
CA LYS A 130 7.09 -16.04 2.33
C LYS A 130 8.44 -16.50 1.77
N GLY A 131 8.63 -16.44 0.46
CA GLY A 131 9.90 -16.73 -0.19
C GLY A 131 11.04 -15.79 0.25
N ALA A 132 10.71 -14.54 0.58
CA ALA A 132 11.64 -13.56 1.15
C ALA A 132 11.87 -13.75 2.67
N GLY A 133 11.32 -14.80 3.29
CA GLY A 133 11.53 -15.15 4.70
C GLY A 133 10.63 -14.43 5.70
N TYR A 134 9.54 -13.82 5.23
CA TYR A 134 8.55 -13.17 6.08
C TYR A 134 7.54 -14.15 6.66
N LYS A 135 7.11 -13.89 7.90
CA LYS A 135 5.82 -14.37 8.39
C LYS A 135 4.74 -13.46 7.80
N VAL A 136 3.74 -14.03 7.13
CA VAL A 136 2.63 -13.28 6.55
C VAL A 136 1.39 -13.47 7.41
N GLU A 137 0.82 -12.36 7.88
CA GLU A 137 -0.44 -12.32 8.62
C GLU A 137 -1.49 -11.61 7.77
N VAL A 138 -2.62 -12.26 7.54
CA VAL A 138 -3.76 -11.68 6.82
C VAL A 138 -4.86 -11.37 7.81
N VAL A 139 -5.22 -10.10 7.90
CA VAL A 139 -6.32 -9.62 8.75
C VAL A 139 -7.50 -9.27 7.86
N GLY A 140 -8.49 -10.14 7.80
CA GLY A 140 -9.72 -9.92 7.02
C GLY A 140 -10.71 -9.03 7.76
N LEU A 141 -11.21 -8.00 7.09
CA LEU A 141 -12.33 -7.19 7.56
C LEU A 141 -13.56 -7.46 6.69
N THR A 142 -14.68 -7.68 7.34
CA THR A 142 -15.99 -7.74 6.69
C THR A 142 -16.80 -6.50 7.04
N ALA A 143 -17.62 -6.05 6.10
CA ALA A 143 -18.54 -4.95 6.35
C ALA A 143 -19.80 -5.14 5.50
N ASP A 144 -20.90 -4.60 6.00
CA ASP A 144 -22.14 -4.56 5.26
C ASP A 144 -22.03 -3.67 4.03
N LEU A 145 -22.65 -4.06 2.91
CA LEU A 145 -22.55 -3.32 1.65
C LEU A 145 -23.16 -1.92 1.79
N GLU A 146 -24.34 -1.81 2.35
CA GLU A 146 -25.05 -0.53 2.46
C GLU A 146 -24.28 0.42 3.39
N ALA A 147 -23.73 -0.09 4.49
CA ALA A 147 -22.88 0.69 5.39
C ALA A 147 -21.59 1.15 4.71
N CYS A 148 -20.99 0.35 3.82
CA CYS A 148 -19.83 0.75 3.04
C CYS A 148 -20.18 1.85 2.04
N MET A 149 -21.31 1.75 1.36
CA MET A 149 -21.80 2.73 0.40
C MET A 149 -22.10 4.07 1.10
N GLU A 150 -22.80 4.05 2.23
CA GLU A 150 -23.10 5.23 3.04
C GLU A 150 -21.80 5.93 3.51
N ARG A 151 -20.85 5.17 4.06
CA ARG A 151 -19.57 5.73 4.47
C ARG A 151 -18.79 6.32 3.31
N ASN A 152 -18.85 5.71 2.13
CA ASN A 152 -18.20 6.25 0.95
C ASN A 152 -18.83 7.56 0.48
N ALA A 153 -20.17 7.65 0.50
CA ALA A 153 -20.89 8.87 0.13
C ALA A 153 -20.60 10.04 1.09
N ASN A 154 -20.33 9.74 2.36
CA ASN A 154 -20.04 10.73 3.40
C ASN A 154 -18.54 11.07 3.56
N ARG A 155 -17.66 10.58 2.68
CA ARG A 155 -16.23 10.91 2.74
C ARG A 155 -15.98 12.36 2.38
N ALA A 156 -15.01 12.97 3.06
CA ALA A 156 -14.48 14.26 2.65
C ALA A 156 -13.88 14.17 1.24
N GLN A 157 -14.12 15.20 0.43
CA GLN A 157 -13.70 15.21 -0.99
C GLN A 157 -12.17 15.27 -1.15
N ASP A 158 -11.44 15.71 -0.14
CA ASP A 158 -9.98 15.73 -0.08
C ASP A 158 -9.37 14.37 0.32
N ASN A 159 -10.22 13.38 0.61
CA ASN A 159 -9.75 12.03 0.93
C ASN A 159 -9.54 11.26 -0.37
N ILE A 160 -8.31 10.79 -0.62
CA ILE A 160 -7.98 9.98 -1.79
C ILE A 160 -8.89 8.77 -1.98
N SER A 161 -9.43 8.23 -0.90
CA SER A 161 -10.41 7.15 -0.98
C SER A 161 -11.71 7.55 -1.65
N ALA A 162 -11.98 8.84 -1.83
CA ALA A 162 -13.06 9.34 -2.67
C ALA A 162 -12.82 9.10 -4.17
N TYR A 163 -11.61 8.61 -4.55
CA TYR A 163 -11.36 8.07 -5.90
C TYR A 163 -12.38 7.01 -6.31
N TYR A 164 -12.92 6.29 -5.32
CA TYR A 164 -14.03 5.34 -5.52
C TYR A 164 -15.38 5.98 -5.18
N ALA A 165 -15.54 7.27 -5.41
CA ALA A 165 -16.78 8.00 -5.15
C ALA A 165 -17.93 7.56 -6.07
N GLU A 166 -17.62 6.97 -7.25
CA GLU A 166 -18.61 6.38 -8.12
C GLU A 166 -19.34 5.22 -7.41
N PRO A 167 -20.64 5.33 -7.12
CA PRO A 167 -21.36 4.30 -6.38
C PRO A 167 -21.25 2.91 -6.99
N PHE A 168 -21.20 2.84 -8.32
CA PHE A 168 -21.04 1.58 -9.05
C PHE A 168 -19.68 0.93 -8.77
N GLN A 169 -18.58 1.68 -8.80
CA GLN A 169 -17.25 1.16 -8.55
C GLN A 169 -17.12 0.66 -7.11
N THR A 170 -17.62 1.43 -6.15
CA THR A 170 -17.63 1.03 -4.73
C THR A 170 -18.43 -0.25 -4.56
N ARG A 171 -19.64 -0.34 -5.12
CA ARG A 171 -20.48 -1.53 -5.06
C ARG A 171 -19.76 -2.74 -5.64
N TRP A 172 -19.21 -2.62 -6.84
CA TRP A 172 -18.49 -3.70 -7.49
C TRP A 172 -17.32 -4.22 -6.66
N LEU A 173 -16.49 -3.33 -6.11
CA LEU A 173 -15.34 -3.71 -5.29
C LEU A 173 -15.76 -4.36 -3.97
N VAL A 174 -16.85 -3.91 -3.34
CA VAL A 174 -17.37 -4.52 -2.13
C VAL A 174 -17.92 -5.93 -2.42
N GLU A 175 -18.69 -6.09 -3.50
CA GLU A 175 -19.23 -7.38 -3.93
C GLU A 175 -18.11 -8.36 -4.31
N ALA A 176 -17.13 -7.91 -5.08
CA ALA A 176 -15.96 -8.71 -5.47
C ALA A 176 -15.17 -9.19 -4.24
N ALA A 177 -14.97 -8.35 -3.23
CA ALA A 177 -14.29 -8.72 -2.00
C ALA A 177 -15.09 -9.74 -1.15
N ARG A 178 -16.42 -9.77 -1.27
CA ARG A 178 -17.29 -10.75 -0.58
C ARG A 178 -17.29 -12.14 -1.23
N MET A 179 -17.10 -12.20 -2.55
CA MET A 179 -17.18 -13.45 -3.32
C MET A 179 -15.97 -14.36 -3.16
N ARG A 180 -15.05 -14.05 -2.25
CA ARG A 180 -13.83 -14.83 -2.07
C ARG A 180 -14.07 -16.07 -1.25
N PRO A 181 -13.47 -17.19 -1.64
CA PRO A 181 -13.32 -18.32 -0.75
C PRO A 181 -12.45 -17.90 0.44
N GLN A 182 -12.95 -18.12 1.64
CA GLN A 182 -12.20 -17.99 2.89
C GLN A 182 -11.11 -19.06 2.96
#